data_349b4022574b42c98f650316e78e7ce5
#
_entry.id   349b4022574b42c98f650316e78e7ce5
#
_cell.length_a   1.000
_cell.length_b   1.000
_cell.length_c   1.000
_cell.angle_alpha   90.00
_cell.angle_beta   90.00
_cell.angle_gamma   90.00
#
_symmetry.space_group_name_H-M   'P 1'
#
loop_
_entity.id
_entity.type
_entity.pdbx_description
1 polymer ?
#
loop_
_entity_poly.entity_id
_entity_poly.type
_entity_poly.pdbx_seq_one_letter_code
_entity_poly.pdbx_strand_id
1 'polypeptide(L)'
;MNSYGALILEKKICYPKMPEKLMESKMNTCRDIRCHVRGKLDGGLSWLIVFSSFIQQFIVIGTHNIFGSFYIDLLNEFNKSEAATAWVGSLSFGLSFLLGPLTTAICDKYGIRTVSLIGSALFSLGLLLTSFVTSISHMYLSYSILVAIGSSFCYYASILILDQYFRKHIVTSNGLALSGAGAGTLALSPVVELLLERYRWRGAMRILSLIASAQFLCSFIQFFIGPPLRIKIEDCDTTNEKKNERKKKNINLSLFKNKAYVLWIIIISLVLFGFYIPYVHLVRHCQDLNISKSKGAILIGYLAISQTIGKIVFGRIADHPRVNRIYLYQFCLLVCSVLTTLLPIMTSIESITFYCWAFGFHDGCFVLLIAVLTGDIVGQENMASAFGMMYFFSCIPMMIGPPVAGESKDREHSYSFIKH
;
A
#
# COMPACT_ATOMS: atom_id res chain seq x y z
N MET A 1 -31.30 -22.27 -28.10
CA MET A 1 -32.13 -22.22 -26.87
C MET A 1 -31.21 -22.50 -25.71
N ASN A 2 -30.99 -21.55 -24.87
CA ASN A 2 -29.77 -21.29 -24.15
C ASN A 2 -29.74 -21.87 -22.74
N SER A 3 -28.62 -22.45 -22.35
CA SER A 3 -28.30 -23.04 -21.06
C SER A 3 -28.44 -22.11 -19.81
N TYR A 4 -28.95 -20.92 -19.98
CA TYR A 4 -29.26 -19.98 -18.89
C TYR A 4 -30.67 -20.13 -18.29
N GLY A 5 -31.58 -20.83 -18.99
CA GLY A 5 -32.93 -21.12 -18.52
C GLY A 5 -33.02 -22.29 -17.53
N ALA A 6 -32.03 -23.22 -17.55
CA ALA A 6 -32.08 -24.41 -16.72
C ALA A 6 -31.62 -24.19 -15.27
N LEU A 7 -30.82 -23.15 -15.01
CA LEU A 7 -30.31 -22.86 -13.65
C LEU A 7 -31.32 -22.12 -12.74
N ILE A 8 -32.40 -21.58 -13.31
CA ILE A 8 -33.43 -20.84 -12.57
C ILE A 8 -34.54 -21.79 -12.07
N LEU A 9 -34.65 -22.99 -12.64
CA LEU A 9 -35.75 -23.91 -12.34
C LEU A 9 -35.48 -24.91 -11.21
N GLU A 10 -34.22 -25.05 -10.74
CA GLU A 10 -33.88 -26.05 -9.70
C GLU A 10 -33.85 -25.52 -8.26
N LYS A 11 -34.06 -24.24 -8.02
CA LYS A 11 -34.26 -23.75 -6.64
C LYS A 11 -35.59 -23.02 -6.55
N LYS A 12 -36.58 -23.70 -5.95
CA LYS A 12 -37.85 -23.09 -5.49
C LYS A 12 -37.53 -21.94 -4.54
N ILE A 13 -37.35 -20.71 -5.10
CA ILE A 13 -37.30 -19.49 -4.33
C ILE A 13 -38.73 -18.96 -4.33
N CYS A 14 -39.41 -18.96 -3.17
CA CYS A 14 -40.67 -18.35 -2.96
C CYS A 14 -40.58 -16.84 -3.23
N TYR A 15 -40.97 -16.39 -4.43
CA TYR A 15 -41.31 -15.00 -4.69
C TYR A 15 -42.78 -14.78 -4.39
N PRO A 16 -43.16 -13.73 -3.62
CA PRO A 16 -44.53 -13.25 -3.63
C PRO A 16 -44.83 -12.78 -5.06
N LYS A 17 -45.99 -13.14 -5.57
CA LYS A 17 -46.50 -12.80 -6.93
C LYS A 17 -46.35 -11.31 -7.21
N MET A 18 -45.27 -10.92 -7.86
CA MET A 18 -45.10 -9.58 -8.40
C MET A 18 -45.73 -9.56 -9.83
N PRO A 19 -46.53 -8.55 -10.23
CA PRO A 19 -47.08 -8.49 -11.55
C PRO A 19 -45.97 -8.48 -12.61
N GLU A 20 -46.10 -9.31 -13.66
CA GLU A 20 -45.13 -9.44 -14.75
C GLU A 20 -44.68 -8.11 -15.37
N LYS A 21 -45.60 -7.15 -15.51
CA LYS A 21 -45.31 -5.80 -16.02
C LYS A 21 -44.35 -5.00 -15.16
N LEU A 22 -44.31 -5.23 -13.85
CA LEU A 22 -43.37 -4.55 -12.94
C LEU A 22 -41.97 -5.20 -13.00
N MET A 23 -41.91 -6.47 -13.33
CA MET A 23 -40.70 -7.22 -13.55
C MET A 23 -40.01 -6.80 -14.86
N GLU A 24 -40.78 -6.66 -15.95
CA GLU A 24 -40.28 -6.14 -17.24
C GLU A 24 -39.83 -4.69 -17.15
N SER A 25 -40.59 -3.82 -16.47
CA SER A 25 -40.19 -2.43 -16.25
C SER A 25 -38.89 -2.31 -15.45
N LYS A 26 -38.71 -3.11 -14.39
CA LYS A 26 -37.44 -3.13 -13.64
C LYS A 26 -36.30 -3.76 -14.43
N MET A 27 -36.53 -4.74 -15.26
CA MET A 27 -35.55 -5.31 -16.16
C MET A 27 -35.13 -4.34 -17.26
N ASN A 28 -36.03 -3.56 -17.83
CA ASN A 28 -35.75 -2.56 -18.85
C ASN A 28 -35.03 -1.34 -18.27
N THR A 29 -35.34 -0.91 -17.05
CA THR A 29 -34.61 0.16 -16.34
C THR A 29 -33.19 -0.26 -15.98
N CYS A 30 -32.89 -1.57 -15.78
CA CYS A 30 -31.56 -2.08 -15.61
C CYS A 30 -30.77 -2.20 -16.93
N ARG A 31 -31.41 -2.16 -18.11
CA ARG A 31 -30.73 -2.25 -19.41
C ARG A 31 -30.07 -0.95 -19.86
N ASP A 32 -30.50 0.19 -19.35
CA ASP A 32 -30.06 1.51 -19.83
C ASP A 32 -28.92 2.15 -19.06
N ILE A 33 -28.38 1.49 -18.02
CA ILE A 33 -27.29 2.06 -17.26
C ILE A 33 -26.01 1.24 -17.48
N ARG A 34 -25.22 1.68 -18.47
CA ARG A 34 -23.81 1.37 -18.72
C ARG A 34 -23.49 -0.13 -18.75
N CYS A 35 -23.10 -0.62 -19.92
CA CYS A 35 -22.39 -1.89 -20.12
C CYS A 35 -21.08 -1.94 -19.30
N HIS A 36 -21.18 -2.11 -18.00
CA HIS A 36 -20.04 -2.48 -17.18
C HIS A 36 -19.87 -3.98 -17.36
N VAL A 37 -18.71 -4.40 -17.82
CA VAL A 37 -18.32 -5.81 -17.84
C VAL A 37 -18.24 -6.28 -16.40
N ARG A 38 -19.29 -6.97 -15.92
CA ARG A 38 -19.33 -7.48 -14.54
C ARG A 38 -18.52 -8.77 -14.44
N GLY A 39 -17.43 -8.73 -13.67
CA GLY A 39 -16.61 -9.92 -13.37
C GLY A 39 -17.30 -10.85 -12.36
N LYS A 40 -16.90 -12.14 -12.37
CA LYS A 40 -17.22 -13.07 -11.28
C LYS A 40 -16.20 -12.87 -10.17
N LEU A 41 -16.61 -13.10 -8.90
CA LEU A 41 -15.67 -13.19 -7.76
C LEU A 41 -14.58 -14.23 -8.08
N ASP A 42 -13.32 -13.91 -7.77
CA ASP A 42 -12.14 -14.74 -8.09
C ASP A 42 -12.02 -15.12 -9.58
N GLY A 43 -12.69 -14.40 -10.49
CA GLY A 43 -12.69 -14.67 -11.93
C GLY A 43 -11.50 -14.07 -12.68
N GLY A 44 -11.35 -14.42 -13.98
CA GLY A 44 -10.24 -13.94 -14.80
C GLY A 44 -10.12 -12.42 -14.90
N LEU A 45 -11.25 -11.70 -15.02
CA LEU A 45 -11.27 -10.22 -15.03
C LEU A 45 -10.83 -9.60 -13.72
N SER A 46 -10.97 -10.31 -12.58
CA SER A 46 -10.48 -9.83 -11.28
C SER A 46 -8.96 -9.70 -11.26
N TRP A 47 -8.23 -10.52 -12.03
CA TRP A 47 -6.77 -10.44 -12.13
C TRP A 47 -6.28 -9.20 -12.88
N LEU A 48 -7.10 -8.60 -13.76
CA LEU A 48 -6.79 -7.29 -14.35
C LEU A 48 -6.81 -6.18 -13.28
N ILE A 49 -7.67 -6.31 -12.27
CA ILE A 49 -7.68 -5.39 -11.13
C ILE A 49 -6.40 -5.56 -10.30
N VAL A 50 -5.92 -6.79 -10.09
CA VAL A 50 -4.63 -7.05 -9.43
C VAL A 50 -3.50 -6.39 -10.21
N PHE A 51 -3.45 -6.58 -11.53
CA PHE A 51 -2.42 -5.95 -12.38
C PHE A 51 -2.49 -4.42 -12.31
N SER A 52 -3.68 -3.84 -12.36
CA SER A 52 -3.87 -2.40 -12.20
C SER A 52 -3.39 -1.91 -10.83
N SER A 53 -3.69 -2.63 -9.74
CA SER A 53 -3.22 -2.33 -8.40
C SER A 53 -1.70 -2.49 -8.27
N PHE A 54 -1.11 -3.50 -8.93
CA PHE A 54 0.34 -3.68 -9.02
C PHE A 54 1.03 -2.46 -9.66
N ILE A 55 0.52 -1.96 -10.79
CA ILE A 55 1.07 -0.78 -11.46
C ILE A 55 0.93 0.48 -10.59
N GLN A 56 -0.18 0.62 -9.84
CA GLN A 56 -0.33 1.73 -8.90
C GLN A 56 0.72 1.67 -7.79
N GLN A 57 0.94 0.50 -7.18
CA GLN A 57 1.97 0.31 -6.16
C GLN A 57 3.39 0.50 -6.73
N PHE A 58 3.64 0.00 -7.96
CA PHE A 58 4.89 0.17 -8.68
C PHE A 58 5.26 1.65 -8.84
N ILE A 59 4.30 2.47 -9.27
CA ILE A 59 4.54 3.90 -9.53
C ILE A 59 4.58 4.68 -8.22
N VAL A 60 3.59 4.51 -7.34
CA VAL A 60 3.45 5.33 -6.12
C VAL A 60 4.61 5.07 -5.16
N ILE A 61 4.76 3.83 -4.70
CA ILE A 61 5.80 3.50 -3.71
C ILE A 61 7.19 3.53 -4.36
N GLY A 62 7.30 3.06 -5.61
CA GLY A 62 8.56 3.18 -6.36
C GLY A 62 9.06 4.62 -6.43
N THR A 63 8.18 5.59 -6.75
CA THR A 63 8.54 7.02 -6.80
C THR A 63 8.97 7.57 -5.45
N HIS A 64 8.31 7.20 -4.35
CA HIS A 64 8.72 7.62 -3.01
C HIS A 64 10.09 7.08 -2.63
N ASN A 65 10.36 5.81 -2.93
CA ASN A 65 11.62 5.16 -2.56
C ASN A 65 12.83 5.70 -3.33
N ILE A 66 12.63 6.21 -4.55
CA ILE A 66 13.72 6.79 -5.36
C ILE A 66 13.95 8.28 -5.10
N PHE A 67 13.22 8.90 -4.17
CA PHE A 67 13.41 10.34 -3.85
C PHE A 67 14.86 10.63 -3.42
N GLY A 68 15.54 9.68 -2.80
CA GLY A 68 16.96 9.80 -2.44
C GLY A 68 17.89 10.13 -3.61
N SER A 69 17.57 9.66 -4.83
CA SER A 69 18.35 10.00 -6.03
C SER A 69 18.24 11.48 -6.40
N PHE A 70 17.08 12.10 -6.16
CA PHE A 70 16.87 13.55 -6.39
C PHE A 70 17.47 14.43 -5.31
N TYR A 71 17.66 13.90 -4.10
CA TYR A 71 18.03 14.66 -2.91
C TYR A 71 19.29 15.50 -3.11
N ILE A 72 20.36 14.93 -3.68
CA ILE A 72 21.65 15.60 -3.89
C ILE A 72 21.50 16.77 -4.87
N ASP A 73 20.77 16.57 -5.97
CA ASP A 73 20.55 17.59 -6.98
C ASP A 73 19.72 18.76 -6.43
N LEU A 74 18.72 18.45 -5.60
CA LEU A 74 17.88 19.45 -4.93
C LEU A 74 18.66 20.24 -3.88
N LEU A 75 19.55 19.58 -3.13
CA LEU A 75 20.41 20.24 -2.15
C LEU A 75 21.32 21.26 -2.83
N ASN A 76 21.94 20.88 -3.95
CA ASN A 76 22.83 21.75 -4.73
C ASN A 76 22.08 22.90 -5.40
N GLU A 77 20.86 22.67 -5.90
CA GLU A 77 20.07 23.68 -6.62
C GLU A 77 19.53 24.77 -5.69
N PHE A 78 18.97 24.35 -4.55
CA PHE A 78 18.31 25.30 -3.64
C PHE A 78 19.21 25.87 -2.55
N ASN A 79 20.41 25.33 -2.35
CA ASN A 79 21.36 25.74 -1.32
C ASN A 79 20.72 25.90 0.08
N LYS A 80 19.86 24.95 0.45
CA LYS A 80 19.20 24.89 1.76
C LYS A 80 19.84 23.82 2.65
N SER A 81 19.47 23.81 3.93
CA SER A 81 19.96 22.78 4.85
C SER A 81 19.55 21.38 4.41
N GLU A 82 20.39 20.40 4.75
CA GLU A 82 20.11 18.98 4.50
C GLU A 82 18.75 18.56 5.08
N ALA A 83 18.46 19.01 6.31
CA ALA A 83 17.19 18.75 6.96
C ALA A 83 15.99 19.29 6.17
N ALA A 84 16.05 20.54 5.69
CA ALA A 84 14.97 21.15 4.90
C ALA A 84 14.73 20.39 3.60
N THR A 85 15.78 19.91 2.93
CA THR A 85 15.66 19.16 1.69
C THR A 85 15.14 17.73 1.95
N ALA A 86 15.58 17.08 3.03
CA ALA A 86 15.11 15.75 3.42
C ALA A 86 13.62 15.75 3.80
N TRP A 87 13.15 16.83 4.45
CA TRP A 87 11.74 16.96 4.82
C TRP A 87 10.80 16.91 3.61
N VAL A 88 11.21 17.33 2.42
CA VAL A 88 10.37 17.27 1.21
C VAL A 88 9.89 15.86 0.94
N GLY A 89 10.80 14.89 0.90
CA GLY A 89 10.47 13.48 0.67
C GLY A 89 9.77 12.80 1.85
N SER A 90 10.30 13.01 3.06
CA SER A 90 9.78 12.40 4.28
C SER A 90 8.36 12.88 4.60
N LEU A 91 8.07 14.15 4.40
CA LEU A 91 6.74 14.70 4.59
C LEU A 91 5.75 14.15 3.56
N SER A 92 6.17 14.02 2.29
CA SER A 92 5.33 13.42 1.25
C SER A 92 4.94 11.98 1.60
N PHE A 93 5.90 11.17 2.00
CA PHE A 93 5.67 9.78 2.36
C PHE A 93 4.82 9.64 3.62
N GLY A 94 5.16 10.39 4.69
CA GLY A 94 4.40 10.39 5.94
C GLY A 94 2.95 10.85 5.79
N LEU A 95 2.71 11.96 5.06
CA LEU A 95 1.36 12.46 4.79
C LEU A 95 0.53 11.46 3.97
N SER A 96 1.14 10.68 3.09
CA SER A 96 0.44 9.67 2.31
C SER A 96 -0.26 8.64 3.20
N PHE A 97 0.34 8.27 4.33
CA PHE A 97 -0.26 7.35 5.31
C PHE A 97 -1.13 8.07 6.34
N LEU A 98 -0.72 9.26 6.78
CA LEU A 98 -1.46 10.07 7.75
C LEU A 98 -2.86 10.43 7.22
N LEU A 99 -3.00 10.66 5.92
CA LEU A 99 -4.28 10.94 5.28
C LEU A 99 -5.19 9.70 5.16
N GLY A 100 -4.78 8.53 5.64
CA GLY A 100 -5.51 7.27 5.54
C GLY A 100 -6.99 7.36 5.94
N PRO A 101 -7.35 7.84 7.13
CA PRO A 101 -8.76 7.93 7.54
C PRO A 101 -9.60 8.82 6.62
N LEU A 102 -9.02 9.93 6.16
CA LEU A 102 -9.68 10.84 5.23
C LEU A 102 -9.88 10.16 3.87
N THR A 103 -8.83 9.53 3.35
CA THR A 103 -8.86 8.81 2.08
C THR A 103 -9.89 7.70 2.09
N THR A 104 -9.91 6.88 3.16
CA THR A 104 -10.86 5.76 3.26
C THR A 104 -12.29 6.24 3.43
N ALA A 105 -12.53 7.34 4.17
CA ALA A 105 -13.84 7.97 4.26
C ALA A 105 -14.32 8.51 2.90
N ILE A 106 -13.41 9.09 2.11
CA ILE A 106 -13.70 9.54 0.74
C ILE A 106 -13.99 8.33 -0.17
N CYS A 107 -13.24 7.22 -0.03
CA CYS A 107 -13.49 5.97 -0.74
C CYS A 107 -14.89 5.40 -0.44
N ASP A 108 -15.32 5.46 0.81
CA ASP A 108 -16.65 5.00 1.23
C ASP A 108 -17.77 5.88 0.67
N LYS A 109 -17.54 7.20 0.60
CA LYS A 109 -18.54 8.17 0.15
C LYS A 109 -18.68 8.23 -1.38
N TYR A 110 -17.57 8.31 -2.09
CA TYR A 110 -17.53 8.54 -3.54
C TYR A 110 -17.20 7.28 -4.34
N GLY A 111 -16.80 6.20 -3.68
CA GLY A 111 -16.39 4.95 -4.28
C GLY A 111 -14.90 4.86 -4.58
N ILE A 112 -14.33 3.68 -4.33
CA ILE A 112 -12.88 3.41 -4.42
C ILE A 112 -12.32 3.75 -5.82
N ARG A 113 -13.07 3.46 -6.89
CA ARG A 113 -12.64 3.68 -8.27
C ARG A 113 -12.50 5.14 -8.63
N THR A 114 -13.47 5.96 -8.18
CA THR A 114 -13.43 7.42 -8.40
C THR A 114 -12.24 8.04 -7.67
N VAL A 115 -11.98 7.58 -6.44
CA VAL A 115 -10.83 8.04 -5.64
C VAL A 115 -9.51 7.63 -6.29
N SER A 116 -9.41 6.38 -6.78
CA SER A 116 -8.24 5.91 -7.55
C SER A 116 -7.96 6.78 -8.77
N LEU A 117 -9.00 7.15 -9.52
CA LEU A 117 -8.87 7.98 -10.73
C LEU A 117 -8.40 9.42 -10.39
N ILE A 118 -9.02 10.04 -9.38
CA ILE A 118 -8.63 11.37 -8.92
C ILE A 118 -7.20 11.32 -8.35
N GLY A 119 -6.88 10.29 -7.56
CA GLY A 119 -5.55 10.10 -6.97
C GLY A 119 -4.45 10.01 -8.02
N SER A 120 -4.65 9.22 -9.07
CA SER A 120 -3.67 9.07 -10.15
C SER A 120 -3.46 10.38 -10.93
N ALA A 121 -4.52 11.16 -11.14
CA ALA A 121 -4.42 12.48 -11.77
C ALA A 121 -3.64 13.47 -10.88
N LEU A 122 -3.98 13.54 -9.58
CA LEU A 122 -3.30 14.42 -8.62
C LEU A 122 -1.83 14.06 -8.45
N PHE A 123 -1.50 12.76 -8.40
CA PHE A 123 -0.12 12.29 -8.28
C PHE A 123 0.72 12.70 -9.47
N SER A 124 0.24 12.47 -10.69
CA SER A 124 0.95 12.82 -11.93
C SER A 124 1.07 14.33 -12.08
N LEU A 125 0.00 15.09 -11.79
CA LEU A 125 0.00 16.54 -11.81
C LEU A 125 0.96 17.11 -10.77
N GLY A 126 1.00 16.56 -9.58
CA GLY A 126 1.92 16.96 -8.51
C GLY A 126 3.38 16.83 -8.92
N LEU A 127 3.77 15.71 -9.55
CA LEU A 127 5.11 15.50 -10.09
C LEU A 127 5.42 16.50 -11.22
N LEU A 128 4.46 16.75 -12.11
CA LEU A 128 4.62 17.71 -13.19
C LEU A 128 4.83 19.13 -12.65
N LEU A 129 4.00 19.58 -11.71
CA LEU A 129 4.11 20.88 -11.09
C LEU A 129 5.44 21.04 -10.34
N THR A 130 5.92 19.97 -9.69
CA THR A 130 7.23 19.95 -9.03
C THR A 130 8.37 20.27 -10.01
N SER A 131 8.25 19.93 -11.28
CA SER A 131 9.28 20.24 -12.28
C SER A 131 9.42 21.73 -12.60
N PHE A 132 8.43 22.54 -12.24
CA PHE A 132 8.43 24.00 -12.50
C PHE A 132 8.75 24.85 -11.26
N VAL A 133 8.96 24.24 -10.11
CA VAL A 133 9.22 24.98 -8.88
C VAL A 133 10.57 25.71 -8.92
N THR A 134 10.57 26.90 -8.34
CA THR A 134 11.75 27.79 -8.26
C THR A 134 12.29 27.93 -6.84
N SER A 135 11.54 27.44 -5.84
CA SER A 135 11.94 27.46 -4.44
C SER A 135 11.53 26.20 -3.71
N ILE A 136 12.24 25.86 -2.63
CA ILE A 136 11.92 24.70 -1.79
C ILE A 136 10.53 24.81 -1.16
N SER A 137 10.05 26.03 -0.86
CA SER A 137 8.71 26.25 -0.32
C SER A 137 7.62 25.84 -1.30
N HIS A 138 7.78 26.13 -2.59
CA HIS A 138 6.86 25.66 -3.62
C HIS A 138 6.94 24.14 -3.79
N MET A 139 8.11 23.53 -3.54
CA MET A 139 8.28 22.08 -3.59
C MET A 139 7.53 21.38 -2.45
N TYR A 140 7.45 21.98 -1.27
CA TYR A 140 6.59 21.46 -0.20
C TYR A 140 5.12 21.42 -0.61
N LEU A 141 4.62 22.43 -1.35
CA LEU A 141 3.24 22.43 -1.81
C LEU A 141 3.00 21.40 -2.93
N SER A 142 3.91 21.32 -3.91
CA SER A 142 3.72 20.46 -5.07
C SER A 142 4.06 18.98 -4.75
N TYR A 143 5.24 18.72 -4.19
CA TYR A 143 5.70 17.35 -3.91
C TYR A 143 5.19 16.84 -2.57
N SER A 144 5.38 17.61 -1.47
CA SER A 144 5.04 17.05 -0.15
C SER A 144 3.54 17.02 0.12
N ILE A 145 2.74 17.93 -0.44
CA ILE A 145 1.29 17.94 -0.19
C ILE A 145 0.54 17.31 -1.35
N LEU A 146 0.68 17.83 -2.59
CA LEU A 146 -0.15 17.39 -3.71
C LEU A 146 0.16 15.96 -4.13
N VAL A 147 1.46 15.59 -4.24
CA VAL A 147 1.85 14.20 -4.53
C VAL A 147 1.43 13.29 -3.38
N ALA A 148 1.52 13.71 -2.11
CA ALA A 148 1.07 12.89 -0.97
C ALA A 148 -0.43 12.61 -0.99
N ILE A 149 -1.28 13.59 -1.33
CA ILE A 149 -2.72 13.37 -1.46
C ILE A 149 -3.00 12.35 -2.57
N GLY A 150 -2.39 12.55 -3.75
CA GLY A 150 -2.51 11.62 -4.87
C GLY A 150 -2.02 10.21 -4.53
N SER A 151 -0.88 10.13 -3.85
CA SER A 151 -0.28 8.90 -3.36
C SER A 151 -1.19 8.16 -2.38
N SER A 152 -1.72 8.87 -1.38
CA SER A 152 -2.68 8.33 -0.42
C SER A 152 -3.89 7.73 -1.12
N PHE A 153 -4.50 8.47 -2.05
CA PHE A 153 -5.67 8.02 -2.79
C PHE A 153 -5.38 6.75 -3.60
N CYS A 154 -4.26 6.71 -4.33
CA CYS A 154 -3.88 5.53 -5.10
C CYS A 154 -3.52 4.34 -4.21
N TYR A 155 -2.74 4.55 -3.14
CA TYR A 155 -2.31 3.49 -2.24
C TYR A 155 -3.49 2.77 -1.59
N TYR A 156 -4.36 3.52 -0.92
CA TYR A 156 -5.52 2.92 -0.25
C TYR A 156 -6.51 2.32 -1.23
N ALA A 157 -6.79 3.00 -2.35
CA ALA A 157 -7.69 2.48 -3.36
C ALA A 157 -7.20 1.17 -3.96
N SER A 158 -5.89 1.03 -4.23
CA SER A 158 -5.31 -0.19 -4.83
C SER A 158 -5.43 -1.42 -3.94
N ILE A 159 -5.47 -1.26 -2.61
CA ILE A 159 -5.64 -2.35 -1.66
C ILE A 159 -7.12 -2.63 -1.42
N LEU A 160 -7.91 -1.59 -1.14
CA LEU A 160 -9.33 -1.75 -0.82
C LEU A 160 -10.16 -2.29 -1.99
N ILE A 161 -9.74 -2.03 -3.23
CA ILE A 161 -10.46 -2.53 -4.39
C ILE A 161 -10.39 -4.06 -4.48
N LEU A 162 -9.27 -4.67 -4.08
CA LEU A 162 -9.06 -6.13 -4.16
C LEU A 162 -10.04 -6.89 -3.26
N ASP A 163 -10.38 -6.32 -2.09
CA ASP A 163 -11.39 -6.91 -1.20
C ASP A 163 -12.78 -7.02 -1.83
N GLN A 164 -13.09 -6.22 -2.84
CA GLN A 164 -14.36 -6.30 -3.56
C GLN A 164 -14.41 -7.44 -4.58
N TYR A 165 -13.25 -7.89 -5.10
CA TYR A 165 -13.17 -8.84 -6.21
C TYR A 165 -12.71 -10.24 -5.79
N PHE A 166 -12.06 -10.36 -4.64
CA PHE A 166 -11.49 -11.62 -4.17
C PHE A 166 -12.05 -12.06 -2.82
N ARG A 167 -12.20 -13.38 -2.67
CA ARG A 167 -12.56 -14.06 -1.43
C ARG A 167 -11.60 -15.20 -1.14
N LYS A 168 -11.48 -16.12 -2.10
CA LYS A 168 -10.64 -17.31 -1.97
C LYS A 168 -9.14 -16.97 -2.08
N HIS A 169 -8.80 -16.06 -2.99
CA HIS A 169 -7.41 -15.69 -3.31
C HIS A 169 -7.06 -14.26 -2.86
N ILE A 170 -7.66 -13.79 -1.75
CA ILE A 170 -7.49 -12.40 -1.29
C ILE A 170 -6.04 -12.10 -0.89
N VAL A 171 -5.35 -13.04 -0.23
CA VAL A 171 -3.96 -12.82 0.20
C VAL A 171 -3.01 -12.86 -1.00
N THR A 172 -3.20 -13.81 -1.91
CA THR A 172 -2.42 -13.88 -3.16
C THR A 172 -2.59 -12.61 -3.98
N SER A 173 -3.83 -12.11 -4.13
CA SER A 173 -4.09 -10.89 -4.90
C SER A 173 -3.44 -9.66 -4.27
N ASN A 174 -3.52 -9.51 -2.95
CA ASN A 174 -2.82 -8.44 -2.22
C ASN A 174 -1.28 -8.59 -2.34
N GLY A 175 -0.76 -9.82 -2.23
CA GLY A 175 0.68 -10.09 -2.36
C GLY A 175 1.23 -9.68 -3.72
N LEU A 176 0.51 -10.04 -4.79
CA LEU A 176 0.89 -9.63 -6.16
C LEU A 176 0.78 -8.11 -6.34
N ALA A 177 -0.28 -7.48 -5.86
CA ALA A 177 -0.43 -6.02 -5.96
C ALA A 177 0.69 -5.28 -5.22
N LEU A 178 0.96 -5.66 -3.95
CA LEU A 178 1.98 -5.04 -3.12
C LEU A 178 3.42 -5.35 -3.57
N SER A 179 3.64 -6.43 -4.34
CA SER A 179 4.95 -6.72 -4.94
C SER A 179 5.36 -5.65 -5.96
N GLY A 180 4.39 -4.91 -6.50
CA GLY A 180 4.63 -3.75 -7.36
C GLY A 180 5.55 -2.71 -6.72
N ALA A 181 5.46 -2.48 -5.42
CA ALA A 181 6.30 -1.53 -4.70
C ALA A 181 7.80 -1.82 -4.84
N GLY A 182 8.21 -3.06 -4.60
CA GLY A 182 9.60 -3.49 -4.76
C GLY A 182 10.06 -3.50 -6.21
N ALA A 183 9.22 -4.04 -7.11
CA ALA A 183 9.49 -4.03 -8.54
C ALA A 183 9.65 -2.59 -9.09
N GLY A 184 8.80 -1.66 -8.60
CA GLY A 184 8.86 -0.25 -8.96
C GLY A 184 10.17 0.40 -8.53
N THR A 185 10.59 0.19 -7.29
CA THR A 185 11.86 0.71 -6.77
C THR A 185 13.05 0.21 -7.60
N LEU A 186 13.08 -1.10 -7.89
CA LEU A 186 14.15 -1.72 -8.67
C LEU A 186 14.22 -1.23 -10.12
N ALA A 187 13.06 -1.04 -10.76
CA ALA A 187 13.02 -0.63 -12.15
C ALA A 187 13.20 0.89 -12.31
N LEU A 188 12.59 1.69 -11.44
CA LEU A 188 12.64 3.16 -11.55
C LEU A 188 13.97 3.75 -11.10
N SER A 189 14.69 3.11 -10.15
CA SER A 189 15.97 3.63 -9.65
C SER A 189 16.99 3.84 -10.78
N PRO A 190 17.38 2.84 -11.60
CA PRO A 190 18.33 3.04 -12.69
C PRO A 190 17.78 3.97 -13.79
N VAL A 191 16.47 3.93 -14.01
CA VAL A 191 15.83 4.83 -15.01
C VAL A 191 15.98 6.28 -14.56
N VAL A 192 15.71 6.57 -13.28
CA VAL A 192 15.81 7.94 -12.75
C VAL A 192 17.25 8.42 -12.72
N GLU A 193 18.22 7.60 -12.34
CA GLU A 193 19.64 7.96 -12.41
C GLU A 193 20.05 8.38 -13.83
N LEU A 194 19.67 7.61 -14.83
CA LEU A 194 19.92 7.93 -16.24
C LEU A 194 19.22 9.22 -16.71
N LEU A 195 18.00 9.48 -16.19
CA LEU A 195 17.28 10.70 -16.48
C LEU A 195 17.90 11.93 -15.81
N LEU A 196 18.42 11.78 -14.58
CA LEU A 196 19.13 12.85 -13.85
C LEU A 196 20.42 13.26 -14.59
N GLU A 197 21.19 12.29 -15.08
CA GLU A 197 22.40 12.54 -15.88
C GLU A 197 22.10 13.29 -17.17
N ARG A 198 21.01 12.94 -17.89
CA ARG A 198 20.70 13.52 -19.22
C ARG A 198 19.90 14.81 -19.16
N TYR A 199 18.92 14.88 -18.26
CA TYR A 199 17.88 15.93 -18.26
C TYR A 199 17.85 16.76 -16.98
N ARG A 200 18.77 16.51 -16.05
CA ARG A 200 18.74 17.09 -14.69
C ARG A 200 17.42 16.79 -13.97
N TRP A 201 17.29 17.20 -12.73
CA TRP A 201 16.13 16.85 -11.89
C TRP A 201 14.78 17.36 -12.44
N ARG A 202 14.73 18.55 -13.05
CA ARG A 202 13.48 19.07 -13.63
C ARG A 202 12.99 18.23 -14.80
N GLY A 203 13.86 17.86 -15.72
CA GLY A 203 13.53 17.00 -16.84
C GLY A 203 13.17 15.58 -16.40
N ALA A 204 13.91 15.05 -15.42
CA ALA A 204 13.60 13.75 -14.82
C ALA A 204 12.20 13.74 -14.19
N MET A 205 11.80 14.79 -13.43
CA MET A 205 10.45 14.90 -12.85
C MET A 205 9.36 14.97 -13.92
N ARG A 206 9.57 15.65 -15.05
CA ARG A 206 8.60 15.69 -16.17
C ARG A 206 8.39 14.31 -16.76
N ILE A 207 9.48 13.59 -17.05
CA ILE A 207 9.40 12.23 -17.61
C ILE A 207 8.77 11.28 -16.58
N LEU A 208 9.12 11.41 -15.29
CA LEU A 208 8.53 10.63 -14.24
C LEU A 208 7.02 10.91 -14.10
N SER A 209 6.56 12.16 -14.26
CA SER A 209 5.15 12.49 -14.30
C SER A 209 4.40 11.84 -15.47
N LEU A 210 5.06 11.73 -16.62
CA LEU A 210 4.52 11.02 -17.78
C LEU A 210 4.42 9.51 -17.51
N ILE A 211 5.46 8.91 -16.93
CA ILE A 211 5.41 7.50 -16.49
C ILE A 211 4.29 7.31 -15.47
N ALA A 212 4.16 8.23 -14.51
CA ALA A 212 3.11 8.20 -13.51
C ALA A 212 1.70 8.32 -14.10
N SER A 213 1.54 8.95 -15.27
CA SER A 213 0.22 9.01 -15.93
C SER A 213 -0.29 7.64 -16.39
N ALA A 214 0.58 6.63 -16.52
CA ALA A 214 0.14 5.25 -16.81
C ALA A 214 -0.79 4.69 -15.73
N GLN A 215 -0.63 5.10 -14.46
CA GLN A 215 -1.57 4.69 -13.40
C GLN A 215 -3.00 5.25 -13.62
N PHE A 216 -3.13 6.38 -14.33
CA PHE A 216 -4.45 6.90 -14.70
C PHE A 216 -5.17 5.95 -15.66
N LEU A 217 -4.47 5.36 -16.64
CA LEU A 217 -5.04 4.33 -17.51
C LEU A 217 -5.47 3.09 -16.70
N CYS A 218 -4.65 2.67 -15.73
CA CYS A 218 -4.99 1.57 -14.84
C CYS A 218 -6.22 1.87 -13.98
N SER A 219 -6.33 3.08 -13.43
CA SER A 219 -7.51 3.52 -12.67
C SER A 219 -8.77 3.57 -13.55
N PHE A 220 -8.62 3.93 -14.82
CA PHE A 220 -9.69 3.92 -15.81
C PHE A 220 -10.18 2.49 -16.09
N ILE A 221 -9.27 1.53 -16.22
CA ILE A 221 -9.62 0.10 -16.33
C ILE A 221 -10.41 -0.34 -15.09
N GLN A 222 -9.97 0.03 -13.88
CA GLN A 222 -10.72 -0.25 -12.64
C GLN A 222 -12.12 0.37 -12.66
N PHE A 223 -12.28 1.54 -13.26
CA PHE A 223 -13.57 2.22 -13.38
C PHE A 223 -14.52 1.47 -14.31
N PHE A 224 -14.05 0.95 -15.45
CA PHE A 224 -14.88 0.21 -16.42
C PHE A 224 -15.25 -1.20 -15.97
N ILE A 225 -14.34 -1.90 -15.27
CA ILE A 225 -14.65 -3.21 -14.71
C ILE A 225 -15.53 -3.00 -13.47
N GLY A 226 -16.86 -3.08 -13.65
CA GLY A 226 -17.84 -2.93 -12.57
C GLY A 226 -17.64 -3.96 -11.43
N PRO A 227 -18.16 -3.69 -10.22
CA PRO A 227 -18.05 -4.64 -9.12
C PRO A 227 -18.71 -5.97 -9.48
N PRO A 228 -18.16 -7.11 -9.01
CA PRO A 228 -18.81 -8.38 -9.19
C PRO A 228 -20.22 -8.36 -8.59
N LEU A 229 -21.16 -9.07 -9.22
CA LEU A 229 -22.50 -9.25 -8.70
C LEU A 229 -22.39 -9.95 -7.33
N ARG A 230 -22.52 -9.18 -6.26
CA ARG A 230 -22.86 -9.77 -4.96
C ARG A 230 -24.32 -10.17 -5.05
N ILE A 231 -24.59 -11.47 -5.21
CA ILE A 231 -25.91 -12.01 -4.90
C ILE A 231 -26.02 -11.84 -3.37
N LYS A 232 -26.72 -10.81 -2.94
CA LYS A 232 -27.20 -10.74 -1.57
C LYS A 232 -28.16 -11.91 -1.41
N ILE A 233 -27.72 -12.97 -0.77
CA ILE A 233 -28.63 -13.88 -0.09
C ILE A 233 -29.13 -13.04 1.08
N GLU A 234 -30.20 -12.28 0.85
CA GLU A 234 -30.98 -11.70 1.93
C GLU A 234 -31.65 -12.91 2.59
N ASP A 235 -31.15 -13.27 3.77
CA ASP A 235 -31.89 -14.09 4.70
C ASP A 235 -33.28 -13.42 4.86
N CYS A 236 -34.31 -14.15 4.51
CA CYS A 236 -35.69 -13.69 4.42
C CYS A 236 -36.36 -13.51 5.78
N ASP A 237 -35.58 -13.28 6.84
CA ASP A 237 -36.08 -13.03 8.19
C ASP A 237 -35.42 -11.79 8.76
N THR A 238 -36.13 -10.71 8.68
CA THR A 238 -36.28 -9.61 9.65
C THR A 238 -36.56 -8.27 8.97
N THR A 239 -37.85 -7.94 8.98
CA THR A 239 -38.47 -6.62 9.21
C THR A 239 -37.69 -5.32 8.91
N ASN A 240 -38.33 -4.51 8.15
CA ASN A 240 -38.25 -3.11 7.73
C ASN A 240 -37.54 -2.07 8.63
N GLU A 241 -36.91 -2.41 9.74
CA GLU A 241 -36.28 -1.45 10.66
C GLU A 241 -34.80 -1.13 10.35
N LYS A 242 -34.09 -1.97 9.57
CA LYS A 242 -32.67 -1.75 9.27
C LYS A 242 -32.39 -0.89 8.04
N LYS A 243 -33.39 -0.37 7.35
CA LYS A 243 -33.19 0.51 6.17
C LYS A 243 -32.73 1.93 6.50
N ASN A 244 -32.88 2.39 7.73
CA ASN A 244 -32.55 3.77 8.13
C ASN A 244 -31.16 3.94 8.81
N GLU A 245 -30.46 2.87 9.14
CA GLU A 245 -29.15 2.98 9.84
C GLU A 245 -27.93 3.03 8.91
N ARG A 246 -28.10 2.92 7.60
CA ARG A 246 -26.99 3.12 6.64
C ARG A 246 -26.67 4.61 6.37
N LYS A 247 -26.79 5.48 7.37
CA LYS A 247 -26.02 6.73 7.37
C LYS A 247 -24.57 6.34 7.66
N LYS A 248 -23.79 6.13 6.58
CA LYS A 248 -22.35 5.92 6.64
C LYS A 248 -21.73 6.98 7.56
N LYS A 249 -21.30 6.59 8.76
CA LYS A 249 -20.44 7.44 9.58
C LYS A 249 -19.12 7.57 8.83
N ASN A 250 -18.75 8.77 8.47
CA ASN A 250 -17.55 9.09 7.70
C ASN A 250 -16.26 8.54 8.35
N ILE A 251 -16.24 8.37 9.68
CA ILE A 251 -15.19 7.72 10.46
C ILE A 251 -15.90 6.90 11.54
N ASN A 252 -15.72 5.60 11.52
CA ASN A 252 -16.38 4.70 12.46
C ASN A 252 -15.58 4.55 13.76
N LEU A 253 -15.71 5.51 14.68
CA LEU A 253 -15.05 5.44 15.98
C LEU A 253 -15.53 4.27 16.86
N SER A 254 -16.64 3.61 16.49
CA SER A 254 -17.10 2.43 17.26
C SER A 254 -16.14 1.24 17.14
N LEU A 255 -15.22 1.26 16.16
CA LEU A 255 -14.15 0.26 16.00
C LEU A 255 -13.25 0.17 17.24
N PHE A 256 -13.03 1.28 17.95
CA PHE A 256 -12.24 1.30 19.19
C PHE A 256 -12.90 0.59 20.37
N LYS A 257 -14.19 0.23 20.27
CA LYS A 257 -14.85 -0.65 21.25
C LYS A 257 -14.42 -2.11 21.07
N ASN A 258 -13.90 -2.50 19.91
CA ASN A 258 -13.36 -3.82 19.67
C ASN A 258 -11.92 -3.90 20.24
N LYS A 259 -11.77 -4.59 21.37
CA LYS A 259 -10.48 -4.76 22.06
C LYS A 259 -9.42 -5.42 21.18
N ALA A 260 -9.79 -6.36 20.31
CA ALA A 260 -8.88 -7.03 19.41
C ALA A 260 -8.31 -6.04 18.37
N TYR A 261 -9.15 -5.13 17.87
CA TYR A 261 -8.70 -4.11 16.91
C TYR A 261 -7.78 -3.07 17.57
N VAL A 262 -8.08 -2.63 18.81
CA VAL A 262 -7.20 -1.72 19.56
C VAL A 262 -5.84 -2.36 19.82
N LEU A 263 -5.83 -3.61 20.26
CA LEU A 263 -4.60 -4.38 20.45
C LEU A 263 -3.82 -4.52 19.13
N TRP A 264 -4.52 -4.74 18.01
CA TRP A 264 -3.91 -4.81 16.69
C TRP A 264 -3.21 -3.51 16.30
N ILE A 265 -3.84 -2.33 16.51
CA ILE A 265 -3.22 -1.02 16.28
C ILE A 265 -1.93 -0.88 17.10
N ILE A 266 -1.97 -1.24 18.38
CA ILE A 266 -0.80 -1.14 19.26
C ILE A 266 0.34 -2.04 18.74
N ILE A 267 0.03 -3.29 18.40
CA ILE A 267 1.02 -4.22 17.85
C ILE A 267 1.64 -3.66 16.57
N ILE A 268 0.82 -3.22 15.60
CA ILE A 268 1.32 -2.66 14.34
C ILE A 268 2.17 -1.40 14.58
N SER A 269 1.76 -0.54 15.50
CA SER A 269 2.50 0.68 15.84
C SER A 269 3.88 0.37 16.42
N LEU A 270 3.98 -0.61 17.32
CA LEU A 270 5.24 -1.06 17.90
C LEU A 270 6.14 -1.72 16.85
N VAL A 271 5.58 -2.54 15.97
CA VAL A 271 6.34 -3.19 14.91
C VAL A 271 6.85 -2.18 13.90
N LEU A 272 6.01 -1.23 13.47
CA LEU A 272 6.40 -0.19 12.52
C LEU A 272 7.43 0.79 13.08
N PHE A 273 7.49 0.98 14.39
CA PHE A 273 8.56 1.73 15.04
C PHE A 273 9.94 1.14 14.74
N GLY A 274 10.08 -0.19 14.83
CA GLY A 274 11.33 -0.90 14.53
C GLY A 274 11.57 -1.20 13.05
N PHE A 275 10.51 -1.28 12.28
CA PHE A 275 10.49 -1.78 10.91
C PHE A 275 11.44 -1.05 9.96
N TYR A 276 11.48 0.28 10.05
CA TYR A 276 12.26 1.12 9.13
C TYR A 276 13.74 1.26 9.52
N ILE A 277 14.11 0.87 10.74
CA ILE A 277 15.48 1.01 11.24
C ILE A 277 16.51 0.31 10.34
N PRO A 278 16.33 -0.97 9.95
CA PRO A 278 17.27 -1.65 9.05
C PRO A 278 17.41 -0.95 7.69
N TYR A 279 16.33 -0.45 7.12
CA TYR A 279 16.34 0.21 5.82
C TYR A 279 17.16 1.50 5.82
N VAL A 280 17.16 2.24 6.92
CA VAL A 280 17.88 3.52 7.06
C VAL A 280 19.33 3.29 7.48
N HIS A 281 19.59 2.39 8.43
CA HIS A 281 20.88 2.27 9.08
C HIS A 281 21.79 1.18 8.50
N LEU A 282 21.29 0.28 7.63
CA LEU A 282 22.08 -0.82 7.07
C LEU A 282 23.30 -0.34 6.28
N VAL A 283 23.17 0.68 5.45
CA VAL A 283 24.29 1.21 4.65
C VAL A 283 25.36 1.81 5.54
N ARG A 284 24.95 2.55 6.59
CA ARG A 284 25.87 3.11 7.57
C ARG A 284 26.57 2.01 8.36
N HIS A 285 25.85 0.98 8.78
CA HIS A 285 26.45 -0.19 9.43
C HIS A 285 27.50 -0.88 8.54
N CYS A 286 27.24 -1.01 7.24
CA CYS A 286 28.22 -1.51 6.28
C CYS A 286 29.48 -0.61 6.21
N GLN A 287 29.31 0.71 6.23
CA GLN A 287 30.42 1.65 6.21
C GLN A 287 31.26 1.56 7.48
N ASP A 288 30.65 1.40 8.66
CA ASP A 288 31.34 1.20 9.93
C ASP A 288 32.22 -0.08 9.92
N LEU A 289 31.82 -1.07 9.11
CA LEU A 289 32.58 -2.31 8.86
C LEU A 289 33.57 -2.21 7.69
N ASN A 290 33.90 -1.00 7.21
CA ASN A 290 34.74 -0.76 6.04
C ASN A 290 34.26 -1.39 4.73
N ILE A 291 32.96 -1.69 4.62
CA ILE A 291 32.31 -2.13 3.38
C ILE A 291 31.96 -0.89 2.54
N SER A 292 32.30 -0.89 1.25
CA SER A 292 32.06 0.25 0.39
C SER A 292 30.56 0.60 0.31
N LYS A 293 30.25 1.90 0.20
CA LYS A 293 28.87 2.43 0.08
C LYS A 293 28.09 1.77 -1.06
N SER A 294 28.75 1.51 -2.19
CA SER A 294 28.16 0.84 -3.36
C SER A 294 27.68 -0.58 -3.02
N LYS A 295 28.49 -1.36 -2.28
CA LYS A 295 28.09 -2.71 -1.82
C LYS A 295 26.93 -2.64 -0.82
N GLY A 296 26.91 -1.66 0.08
CA GLY A 296 25.80 -1.42 1.00
C GLY A 296 24.48 -1.12 0.26
N ALA A 297 24.52 -0.33 -0.82
CA ALA A 297 23.36 -0.06 -1.64
C ALA A 297 22.83 -1.31 -2.36
N ILE A 298 23.72 -2.19 -2.84
CA ILE A 298 23.33 -3.48 -3.44
C ILE A 298 22.61 -4.37 -2.42
N LEU A 299 23.03 -4.36 -1.16
CA LEU A 299 22.37 -5.14 -0.10
C LEU A 299 20.92 -4.71 0.14
N ILE A 300 20.63 -3.41 0.07
CA ILE A 300 19.23 -2.92 0.10
C ILE A 300 18.44 -3.44 -1.11
N GLY A 301 19.08 -3.52 -2.28
CA GLY A 301 18.49 -4.15 -3.46
C GLY A 301 18.10 -5.61 -3.23
N TYR A 302 18.97 -6.40 -2.60
CA TYR A 302 18.69 -7.79 -2.24
C TYR A 302 17.52 -7.89 -1.25
N LEU A 303 17.45 -7.00 -0.27
CA LEU A 303 16.32 -6.93 0.66
C LEU A 303 15.01 -6.63 -0.07
N ALA A 304 14.98 -5.68 -1.00
CA ALA A 304 13.79 -5.35 -1.77
C ALA A 304 13.33 -6.49 -2.69
N ILE A 305 14.27 -7.19 -3.33
CA ILE A 305 13.98 -8.37 -4.16
C ILE A 305 13.39 -9.49 -3.31
N SER A 306 14.03 -9.83 -2.19
CA SER A 306 13.57 -10.90 -1.32
C SER A 306 12.21 -10.59 -0.69
N GLN A 307 11.94 -9.33 -0.32
CA GLN A 307 10.64 -8.87 0.14
C GLN A 307 9.55 -9.08 -0.93
N THR A 308 9.87 -8.76 -2.18
CA THR A 308 8.95 -8.95 -3.30
C THR A 308 8.61 -10.43 -3.51
N ILE A 309 9.63 -11.30 -3.47
CA ILE A 309 9.46 -12.76 -3.55
C ILE A 309 8.63 -13.24 -2.35
N GLY A 310 8.94 -12.76 -1.14
CA GLY A 310 8.21 -13.08 0.08
C GLY A 310 6.71 -12.77 -0.03
N LYS A 311 6.35 -11.58 -0.52
CA LYS A 311 4.93 -11.19 -0.74
C LYS A 311 4.19 -12.18 -1.64
N ILE A 312 4.83 -12.64 -2.71
CA ILE A 312 4.21 -13.57 -3.66
C ILE A 312 4.08 -14.99 -3.04
N VAL A 313 5.14 -15.49 -2.43
CA VAL A 313 5.18 -16.83 -1.84
C VAL A 313 4.23 -16.94 -0.65
N PHE A 314 4.34 -16.02 0.32
CA PHE A 314 3.46 -16.03 1.49
C PHE A 314 2.01 -15.68 1.15
N GLY A 315 1.77 -14.92 0.08
CA GLY A 315 0.43 -14.69 -0.44
C GLY A 315 -0.27 -16.01 -0.79
N ARG A 316 0.44 -16.92 -1.43
CA ARG A 316 -0.08 -18.25 -1.75
C ARG A 316 -0.22 -19.15 -0.53
N ILE A 317 0.76 -19.15 0.37
CA ILE A 317 0.75 -19.94 1.60
C ILE A 317 -0.43 -19.53 2.49
N ALA A 318 -0.65 -18.24 2.67
CA ALA A 318 -1.68 -17.70 3.56
C ALA A 318 -3.13 -17.86 3.02
N ASP A 319 -3.30 -18.13 1.73
CA ASP A 319 -4.61 -18.49 1.15
C ASP A 319 -4.96 -19.97 1.34
N HIS A 320 -4.00 -20.80 1.77
CA HIS A 320 -4.26 -22.22 1.97
C HIS A 320 -5.14 -22.43 3.24
N PRO A 321 -6.25 -23.18 3.15
CA PRO A 321 -7.24 -23.30 4.24
C PRO A 321 -6.72 -23.94 5.54
N ARG A 322 -5.57 -24.66 5.48
CA ARG A 322 -4.92 -25.25 6.68
C ARG A 322 -3.99 -24.28 7.39
N VAL A 323 -3.67 -23.13 6.80
CA VAL A 323 -2.72 -22.17 7.36
C VAL A 323 -3.46 -21.11 8.17
N ASN A 324 -3.12 -20.99 9.44
CA ASN A 324 -3.59 -19.90 10.27
C ASN A 324 -2.74 -18.66 10.02
N ARG A 325 -3.35 -17.62 9.45
CA ARG A 325 -2.70 -16.36 9.07
C ARG A 325 -2.05 -15.65 10.26
N ILE A 326 -2.65 -15.74 11.45
CA ILE A 326 -2.13 -15.10 12.68
C ILE A 326 -0.81 -15.78 13.09
N TYR A 327 -0.76 -17.12 13.12
CA TYR A 327 0.48 -17.83 13.46
C TYR A 327 1.57 -17.63 12.41
N LEU A 328 1.19 -17.56 11.13
CA LEU A 328 2.15 -17.25 10.05
C LEU A 328 2.75 -15.85 10.24
N TYR A 329 1.91 -14.87 10.56
CA TYR A 329 2.32 -13.49 10.85
C TYR A 329 3.28 -13.44 12.05
N GLN A 330 2.93 -14.09 13.16
CA GLN A 330 3.75 -14.16 14.37
C GLN A 330 5.11 -14.83 14.11
N PHE A 331 5.12 -15.93 13.36
CA PHE A 331 6.34 -16.63 12.96
C PHE A 331 7.28 -15.70 12.16
N CYS A 332 6.76 -15.01 11.15
CA CYS A 332 7.57 -14.10 10.35
C CYS A 332 8.11 -12.93 11.16
N LEU A 333 7.30 -12.35 12.07
CA LEU A 333 7.76 -11.32 12.99
C LEU A 333 8.88 -11.82 13.92
N LEU A 334 8.73 -13.02 14.46
CA LEU A 334 9.75 -13.62 15.32
C LEU A 334 11.07 -13.76 14.56
N VAL A 335 11.05 -14.29 13.32
CA VAL A 335 12.25 -14.42 12.50
C VAL A 335 12.87 -13.05 12.21
N CYS A 336 12.09 -12.06 11.81
CA CYS A 336 12.60 -10.69 11.59
C CYS A 336 13.24 -10.10 12.84
N SER A 337 12.62 -10.29 14.00
CA SER A 337 13.12 -9.81 15.29
C SER A 337 14.46 -10.47 15.64
N VAL A 338 14.56 -11.80 15.53
CA VAL A 338 15.80 -12.54 15.79
C VAL A 338 16.91 -12.08 14.85
N LEU A 339 16.64 -11.99 13.56
CA LEU A 339 17.61 -11.55 12.56
C LEU A 339 18.11 -10.13 12.84
N THR A 340 17.21 -9.20 13.19
CA THR A 340 17.58 -7.81 13.51
C THR A 340 18.41 -7.73 14.79
N THR A 341 18.12 -8.55 15.80
CA THR A 341 18.92 -8.63 17.04
C THR A 341 20.31 -9.18 16.78
N LEU A 342 20.46 -10.08 15.80
CA LEU A 342 21.76 -10.65 15.42
C LEU A 342 22.57 -9.73 14.49
N LEU A 343 21.96 -8.74 13.85
CA LEU A 343 22.61 -7.86 12.88
C LEU A 343 23.90 -7.18 13.41
N PRO A 344 23.96 -6.67 14.66
CA PRO A 344 25.17 -6.04 15.18
C PRO A 344 26.37 -7.01 15.30
N ILE A 345 26.14 -8.30 15.38
CA ILE A 345 27.18 -9.34 15.49
C ILE A 345 27.69 -9.77 14.10
N MET A 346 26.93 -9.45 13.05
CA MET A 346 27.24 -9.79 11.67
C MET A 346 28.28 -8.80 11.10
N THR A 347 29.52 -9.24 11.00
CA THR A 347 30.66 -8.40 10.55
C THR A 347 31.10 -8.70 9.12
N SER A 348 30.72 -9.85 8.54
CA SER A 348 31.10 -10.22 7.17
C SER A 348 30.00 -9.84 6.15
N ILE A 349 30.42 -9.54 4.93
CA ILE A 349 29.48 -9.19 3.85
C ILE A 349 28.52 -10.34 3.53
N GLU A 350 28.97 -11.59 3.68
CA GLU A 350 28.17 -12.78 3.45
C GLU A 350 27.04 -12.90 4.50
N SER A 351 27.37 -12.67 5.78
CA SER A 351 26.38 -12.70 6.87
C SER A 351 25.33 -11.59 6.72
N ILE A 352 25.76 -10.39 6.34
CA ILE A 352 24.82 -9.26 6.07
C ILE A 352 23.98 -9.55 4.82
N THR A 353 24.55 -10.18 3.80
CA THR A 353 23.78 -10.61 2.60
C THR A 353 22.73 -11.64 2.98
N PHE A 354 23.08 -12.63 3.81
CA PHE A 354 22.11 -13.60 4.35
C PHE A 354 21.00 -12.90 5.14
N TYR A 355 21.37 -11.93 6.00
CA TYR A 355 20.40 -11.10 6.73
C TYR A 355 19.42 -10.43 5.77
N CYS A 356 19.90 -9.75 4.72
CA CYS A 356 19.06 -9.04 3.77
C CYS A 356 18.07 -9.97 3.06
N TRP A 357 18.52 -11.16 2.65
CA TRP A 357 17.66 -12.16 2.02
C TRP A 357 16.64 -12.73 3.00
N ALA A 358 17.05 -13.16 4.18
CA ALA A 358 16.17 -13.77 5.16
C ALA A 358 15.19 -12.75 5.76
N PHE A 359 15.67 -11.57 6.15
CA PHE A 359 14.83 -10.50 6.68
C PHE A 359 13.80 -10.05 5.64
N GLY A 360 14.25 -9.68 4.42
CA GLY A 360 13.34 -9.20 3.39
C GLY A 360 12.27 -10.22 3.03
N PHE A 361 12.63 -11.52 2.94
CA PHE A 361 11.65 -12.57 2.62
C PHE A 361 10.51 -12.64 3.65
N HIS A 362 10.82 -12.64 4.95
CA HIS A 362 9.82 -12.70 6.02
C HIS A 362 9.09 -11.37 6.21
N ASP A 363 9.78 -10.26 5.99
CA ASP A 363 9.21 -8.92 5.96
C ASP A 363 8.13 -8.79 4.87
N GLY A 364 8.32 -9.42 3.72
CA GLY A 364 7.29 -9.51 2.69
C GLY A 364 5.96 -10.11 3.20
N CYS A 365 6.02 -11.13 4.04
CA CYS A 365 4.85 -11.71 4.70
C CYS A 365 4.18 -10.73 5.67
N PHE A 366 4.99 -10.06 6.49
CA PHE A 366 4.50 -9.08 7.45
C PHE A 366 3.69 -7.98 6.78
N VAL A 367 4.27 -7.29 5.80
CA VAL A 367 3.61 -6.18 5.08
C VAL A 367 2.34 -6.63 4.38
N LEU A 368 2.36 -7.84 3.78
CA LEU A 368 1.22 -8.42 3.09
C LEU A 368 0.03 -8.68 4.02
N LEU A 369 0.29 -9.28 5.18
CA LEU A 369 -0.77 -9.73 6.08
C LEU A 369 -1.41 -8.60 6.90
N ILE A 370 -0.80 -7.42 6.98
CA ILE A 370 -1.41 -6.27 7.71
C ILE A 370 -2.83 -5.98 7.22
N ALA A 371 -3.00 -5.81 5.91
CA ALA A 371 -4.30 -5.48 5.33
C ALA A 371 -5.32 -6.61 5.53
N VAL A 372 -4.88 -7.85 5.31
CA VAL A 372 -5.75 -9.04 5.39
C VAL A 372 -6.22 -9.29 6.81
N LEU A 373 -5.30 -9.29 7.78
CA LEU A 373 -5.63 -9.48 9.21
C LEU A 373 -6.49 -8.34 9.76
N THR A 374 -6.27 -7.10 9.30
CA THR A 374 -7.18 -5.99 9.66
C THR A 374 -8.60 -6.30 9.22
N GLY A 375 -8.79 -6.77 7.97
CA GLY A 375 -10.10 -7.19 7.47
C GLY A 375 -10.70 -8.39 8.23
N ASP A 376 -9.87 -9.38 8.58
CA ASP A 376 -10.30 -10.56 9.35
C ASP A 376 -10.78 -10.17 10.77
N ILE A 377 -10.17 -9.15 11.43
CA ILE A 377 -10.51 -8.69 12.79
C ILE A 377 -11.80 -7.85 12.81
N VAL A 378 -11.99 -6.95 11.86
CA VAL A 378 -13.09 -5.96 11.91
C VAL A 378 -14.25 -6.30 10.97
N GLY A 379 -14.07 -7.29 10.11
CA GLY A 379 -15.00 -7.63 9.03
C GLY A 379 -14.86 -6.69 7.84
N GLN A 380 -15.24 -7.21 6.67
CA GLN A 380 -15.06 -6.51 5.39
C GLN A 380 -15.86 -5.20 5.27
N GLU A 381 -16.97 -5.09 5.98
CA GLU A 381 -17.79 -3.87 5.97
C GLU A 381 -17.08 -2.66 6.58
N ASN A 382 -16.19 -2.90 7.53
CA ASN A 382 -15.45 -1.88 8.27
C ASN A 382 -13.98 -1.77 7.85
N MET A 383 -13.52 -2.59 6.91
CA MET A 383 -12.11 -2.71 6.54
C MET A 383 -11.51 -1.37 6.12
N ALA A 384 -12.19 -0.59 5.27
CA ALA A 384 -11.67 0.67 4.78
C ALA A 384 -11.37 1.64 5.94
N SER A 385 -12.35 1.86 6.82
CA SER A 385 -12.19 2.75 7.98
C SER A 385 -11.11 2.25 8.94
N ALA A 386 -11.10 0.94 9.23
CA ALA A 386 -10.12 0.34 10.13
C ALA A 386 -8.69 0.42 9.57
N PHE A 387 -8.50 0.13 8.29
CA PHE A 387 -7.20 0.17 7.65
C PHE A 387 -6.61 1.59 7.63
N GLY A 388 -7.43 2.59 7.31
CA GLY A 388 -7.01 3.99 7.35
C GLY A 388 -6.65 4.46 8.76
N MET A 389 -7.50 4.15 9.76
CA MET A 389 -7.24 4.53 11.17
C MET A 389 -6.01 3.84 11.75
N MET A 390 -5.79 2.56 11.40
CA MET A 390 -4.60 1.84 11.84
C MET A 390 -3.32 2.53 11.36
N TYR A 391 -3.22 2.85 10.06
CA TYR A 391 -2.02 3.54 9.54
C TYR A 391 -1.88 4.96 10.09
N PHE A 392 -2.97 5.66 10.36
CA PHE A 392 -2.93 6.98 11.00
C PHE A 392 -2.19 6.96 12.33
N PHE A 393 -2.48 5.97 13.20
CA PHE A 393 -1.78 5.84 14.47
C PHE A 393 -0.37 5.26 14.33
N SER A 394 -0.15 4.39 13.36
CA SER A 394 1.11 3.67 13.20
C SER A 394 2.17 4.44 12.39
N CYS A 395 1.78 5.45 11.60
CA CYS A 395 2.75 6.25 10.84
C CYS A 395 3.63 7.12 11.76
N ILE A 396 3.12 7.57 12.91
CA ILE A 396 3.89 8.39 13.86
C ILE A 396 5.06 7.60 14.46
N PRO A 397 4.85 6.41 15.07
CA PRO A 397 5.95 5.56 15.50
C PRO A 397 6.94 5.20 14.37
N MET A 398 6.45 4.92 13.18
CA MET A 398 7.29 4.62 12.01
C MET A 398 8.23 5.79 11.65
N MET A 399 7.75 7.04 11.75
CA MET A 399 8.56 8.22 11.48
C MET A 399 9.62 8.49 12.57
N ILE A 400 9.33 8.13 13.83
CA ILE A 400 10.20 8.40 15.00
C ILE A 400 11.27 7.30 15.14
N GLY A 401 11.00 6.07 14.73
CA GLY A 401 11.89 4.92 14.94
C GLY A 401 13.35 5.14 14.50
N PRO A 402 13.61 5.46 13.22
CA PRO A 402 14.98 5.65 12.73
C PRO A 402 15.77 6.78 13.41
N PRO A 403 15.20 7.98 13.70
CA PRO A 403 15.89 9.01 14.46
C PRO A 403 16.31 8.56 15.86
N VAL A 404 15.44 7.85 16.60
CA VAL A 404 15.73 7.34 17.94
C VAL A 404 16.86 6.31 17.92
N ALA A 405 16.85 5.42 16.91
CA ALA A 405 17.93 4.44 16.74
C ALA A 405 19.28 5.13 16.42
N GLY A 406 19.27 6.18 15.61
CA GLY A 406 20.44 6.98 15.29
C GLY A 406 21.04 7.67 16.52
N GLU A 407 20.20 8.32 17.33
CA GLU A 407 20.63 8.99 18.55
C GLU A 407 21.21 8.01 19.58
N SER A 408 20.63 6.81 19.70
CA SER A 408 21.15 5.77 20.59
C SER A 408 22.58 5.34 20.19
N LYS A 409 22.82 5.20 18.88
CA LYS A 409 24.15 4.85 18.35
C LYS A 409 25.17 5.97 18.57
N ASP A 410 24.78 7.23 18.35
CA ASP A 410 25.65 8.39 18.56
C ASP A 410 26.06 8.51 20.04
N ARG A 411 25.16 8.19 20.98
CA ARG A 411 25.48 8.11 22.41
C ARG A 411 26.46 6.99 22.73
N GLU A 412 26.30 5.79 22.18
CA GLU A 412 27.25 4.69 22.39
C GLU A 412 28.65 5.03 21.88
N HIS A 413 28.78 5.66 20.72
CA HIS A 413 30.05 6.18 20.22
C HIS A 413 30.63 7.25 21.14
N SER A 414 29.83 8.15 21.68
CA SER A 414 30.27 9.16 22.66
C SER A 414 30.77 8.53 23.95
N TYR A 415 30.12 7.48 24.46
CA TYR A 415 30.57 6.75 25.65
C TYR A 415 31.85 5.93 25.41
N SER A 416 32.09 5.42 24.20
CA SER A 416 33.31 4.70 23.87
C SER A 416 34.50 5.64 23.77
N PHE A 417 34.32 6.90 23.34
CA PHE A 417 35.36 7.93 23.30
C PHE A 417 35.80 8.43 24.71
N ILE A 418 34.92 8.28 25.72
CA ILE A 418 35.24 8.68 27.12
C ILE A 418 36.00 7.56 27.86
N LYS A 419 36.04 6.35 27.32
CA LYS A 419 36.72 5.19 27.91
C LYS A 419 38.17 4.95 27.41
N HIS A 420 38.67 5.74 26.47
CA HIS A 420 40.02 5.81 25.98
C HIS A 420 40.62 7.19 26.27
#